data_b6aa7671109641ab99dae6f64aa3f702
#
_entry.id   b6aa7671109641ab99dae6f64aa3f702
#
_cell.length_a   1.000
_cell.length_b   1.000
_cell.length_c   1.000
_cell.angle_alpha   90.00
_cell.angle_beta   90.00
_cell.angle_gamma   90.00
#
_symmetry.space_group_name_H-M   'P 1'
#
loop_
_entity.id
_entity.type
_entity.pdbx_description
1 polymer ?
#
loop_
_entity_poly.entity_id
_entity_poly.type
_entity_poly.pdbx_seq_one_letter_code
_entity_poly.pdbx_strand_id
1 'polypeptide(L)'
;LIVVSFVVTSLLYSHMMGQIDSQLRTTAVAIGSQGLAQIREGGTSSTTFPSNYYVKAEYFDPSRNGEWISADTAAIYGRPQIKGLDYQRALAHTEKGDYPITTVNSDQPGHQWRMITLLIKDQNTGQYTGAVALALPLSDVMETVERTRLVVALADVSIISVGAVFATYLVHRSFRSLRQIEGVAGRIAHGDLSARILVTEPRTTEVGSLQRAINAMLAQNETSFAAQVVAQERMTRFVSDASHELRTPLAAIRGYGELYRMGGVPANKT
;
A
#
# COMPACT_ATOMS: atom_id res chain seq x y z
N LEU A 1 2.52 4.09 1.86
CA LEU A 1 3.41 3.00 2.21
C LEU A 1 4.63 3.02 1.31
N ILE A 2 4.52 2.85 -0.01
CA ILE A 2 5.62 2.87 -0.99
C ILE A 2 6.51 4.11 -0.87
N VAL A 3 5.93 5.30 -0.69
CA VAL A 3 6.70 6.55 -0.52
C VAL A 3 7.54 6.52 0.77
N VAL A 4 6.98 6.02 1.86
CA VAL A 4 7.70 5.87 3.14
C VAL A 4 8.85 4.88 3.01
N SER A 5 8.62 3.75 2.37
CA SER A 5 9.62 2.73 2.10
C SER A 5 10.76 3.26 1.24
N PHE A 6 10.46 4.05 0.21
CA PHE A 6 11.46 4.72 -0.62
C PHE A 6 12.28 5.72 0.20
N VAL A 7 11.63 6.55 1.02
CA VAL A 7 12.32 7.54 1.88
C VAL A 7 13.25 6.84 2.88
N VAL A 8 12.76 5.79 3.55
CA VAL A 8 13.56 5.03 4.52
C VAL A 8 14.79 4.41 3.86
N THR A 9 14.62 3.77 2.69
CA THR A 9 15.74 3.15 1.96
C THR A 9 16.75 4.19 1.47
N SER A 10 16.27 5.36 1.02
CA SER A 10 17.11 6.47 0.60
C SER A 10 17.91 7.07 1.77
N LEU A 11 17.27 7.24 2.92
CA LEU A 11 17.94 7.71 4.14
C LEU A 11 18.98 6.70 4.64
N LEU A 12 18.67 5.40 4.60
CA LEU A 12 19.62 4.36 4.95
C LEU A 12 20.87 4.42 4.05
N TYR A 13 20.67 4.49 2.73
CA TYR A 13 21.78 4.62 1.78
C TYR A 13 22.63 5.86 2.07
N SER A 14 22.01 7.03 2.25
CA SER A 14 22.69 8.27 2.56
C SER A 14 23.46 8.20 3.88
N HIS A 15 22.88 7.60 4.91
CA HIS A 15 23.52 7.40 6.20
C HIS A 15 24.75 6.50 6.10
N MET A 16 24.63 5.36 5.43
CA MET A 16 25.76 4.40 5.24
C MET A 16 26.89 5.02 4.41
N MET A 17 26.55 5.78 3.35
CA MET A 17 27.56 6.51 2.56
C MET A 17 28.27 7.56 3.40
N GLY A 18 27.54 8.31 4.25
CA GLY A 18 28.13 9.27 5.17
C GLY A 18 29.05 8.62 6.21
N GLN A 19 28.72 7.42 6.66
CA GLN A 19 29.56 6.64 7.57
C GLN A 19 30.88 6.21 6.90
N ILE A 20 30.84 5.72 5.65
CA ILE A 20 32.04 5.39 4.87
C ILE A 20 32.89 6.64 4.62
N ASP A 21 32.27 7.75 4.24
CA ASP A 21 33.01 9.02 4.02
C ASP A 21 33.70 9.50 5.31
N SER A 22 33.03 9.36 6.46
CA SER A 22 33.62 9.68 7.77
C SER A 22 34.77 8.76 8.14
N GLN A 23 34.61 7.44 7.89
CA GLN A 23 35.65 6.46 8.13
C GLN A 23 36.87 6.70 7.23
N LEU A 24 36.66 7.00 5.94
CA LEU A 24 37.74 7.35 5.03
C LEU A 24 38.49 8.60 5.51
N ARG A 25 37.79 9.67 5.92
CA ARG A 25 38.41 10.89 6.43
C ARG A 25 39.25 10.63 7.67
N THR A 26 38.72 9.89 8.65
CA THR A 26 39.43 9.57 9.90
C THR A 26 40.69 8.73 9.63
N THR A 27 40.56 7.70 8.80
CA THR A 27 41.68 6.80 8.46
C THR A 27 42.72 7.54 7.61
N ALA A 28 42.28 8.41 6.68
CA ALA A 28 43.16 9.18 5.82
C ALA A 28 44.10 10.11 6.61
N VAL A 29 43.59 10.76 7.66
CA VAL A 29 44.39 11.61 8.54
C VAL A 29 45.41 10.77 9.33
N ALA A 30 45.01 9.59 9.81
CA ALA A 30 45.94 8.68 10.56
C ALA A 30 47.05 8.11 9.67
N ILE A 31 46.71 7.74 8.42
CA ILE A 31 47.69 7.17 7.45
C ILE A 31 48.61 8.25 6.89
N GLY A 32 48.11 9.47 6.68
CA GLY A 32 48.89 10.56 6.11
C GLY A 32 50.15 10.93 6.90
N SER A 33 50.20 10.63 8.19
CA SER A 33 51.34 10.93 9.06
C SER A 33 52.35 9.75 9.26
N GLN A 34 51.87 8.50 9.16
CA GLN A 34 52.69 7.34 9.53
C GLN A 34 52.79 6.22 8.45
N GLY A 35 51.74 6.04 7.62
CA GLY A 35 51.60 4.88 6.74
C GLY A 35 52.41 4.95 5.45
N LEU A 36 52.76 6.13 4.95
CA LEU A 36 53.47 6.29 3.68
C LEU A 36 54.92 5.82 3.74
N ALA A 37 55.56 5.89 4.89
CA ALA A 37 56.91 5.39 5.10
C ALA A 37 56.99 3.85 4.95
N GLN A 38 55.97 3.13 5.38
CA GLN A 38 55.91 1.66 5.31
C GLN A 38 55.57 1.12 3.91
N ILE A 39 54.76 1.85 3.13
CA ILE A 39 54.54 1.47 1.71
C ILE A 39 55.85 1.54 0.93
N ARG A 40 56.71 2.52 1.27
CA ARG A 40 58.01 2.75 0.62
C ARG A 40 59.05 1.67 0.88
N GLU A 41 59.01 1.00 2.02
CA GLU A 41 60.02 -0.01 2.41
C GLU A 41 59.68 -1.41 1.91
N GLY A 42 58.63 -1.58 1.07
CA GLY A 42 58.23 -2.89 0.51
C GLY A 42 57.84 -3.92 1.59
N GLY A 43 57.49 -3.42 2.78
CA GLY A 43 57.23 -4.25 3.94
C GLY A 43 55.94 -5.04 3.78
N THR A 44 56.12 -6.35 3.73
CA THR A 44 55.04 -7.36 3.84
C THR A 44 54.39 -7.40 5.24
N SER A 45 54.68 -6.41 6.08
CA SER A 45 54.15 -6.37 7.44
C SER A 45 52.71 -5.89 7.47
N SER A 46 51.83 -6.87 7.62
CA SER A 46 50.37 -6.82 7.66
C SER A 46 49.73 -6.02 8.82
N THR A 47 50.47 -5.18 9.51
CA THR A 47 50.05 -4.66 10.82
C THR A 47 49.51 -3.21 10.80
N THR A 48 49.54 -2.50 9.68
CA THR A 48 49.25 -1.05 9.71
C THR A 48 47.99 -0.63 8.92
N PHE A 49 47.60 -1.40 7.94
CA PHE A 49 46.38 -1.09 7.19
C PHE A 49 45.27 -2.11 7.51
N PRO A 50 44.04 -1.64 7.80
CA PRO A 50 42.91 -2.54 7.89
C PRO A 50 42.76 -3.32 6.57
N SER A 51 42.47 -4.61 6.64
CA SER A 51 42.49 -5.55 5.51
C SER A 51 41.66 -5.17 4.29
N ASN A 52 40.64 -4.34 4.45
CA ASN A 52 39.69 -3.97 3.41
C ASN A 52 39.98 -2.66 2.67
N TYR A 53 41.14 -2.03 2.97
CA TYR A 53 41.52 -0.81 2.28
C TYR A 53 42.36 -1.09 1.02
N TYR A 54 42.21 -0.20 0.05
CA TYR A 54 43.14 -0.03 -1.05
C TYR A 54 43.86 1.29 -0.88
N VAL A 55 45.17 1.29 -1.06
CA VAL A 55 46.04 2.49 -0.98
C VAL A 55 46.91 2.59 -2.22
N LYS A 56 46.91 3.76 -2.88
CA LYS A 56 47.76 4.06 -4.02
C LYS A 56 48.45 5.39 -3.78
N ALA A 57 49.77 5.42 -3.81
CA ALA A 57 50.59 6.61 -3.71
C ALA A 57 51.25 6.92 -5.05
N GLU A 58 51.08 8.15 -5.54
CA GLU A 58 51.77 8.67 -6.74
C GLU A 58 52.57 9.90 -6.34
N TYR A 59 53.90 9.75 -6.47
CA TYR A 59 54.88 10.80 -6.21
C TYR A 59 55.25 11.52 -7.50
N PHE A 60 55.75 12.73 -7.42
CA PHE A 60 56.37 13.42 -8.56
C PHE A 60 57.59 12.69 -9.09
N ASP A 61 58.30 11.96 -8.23
CA ASP A 61 59.29 10.98 -8.62
C ASP A 61 58.62 9.60 -8.80
N PRO A 62 58.45 9.09 -10.03
CA PRO A 62 57.75 7.85 -10.31
C PRO A 62 58.40 6.61 -9.66
N SER A 63 59.72 6.68 -9.35
CA SER A 63 60.42 5.57 -8.69
C SER A 63 59.90 5.27 -7.26
N ARG A 64 59.12 6.18 -6.69
CA ARG A 64 58.57 6.11 -5.35
C ARG A 64 57.07 5.73 -5.33
N ASN A 65 56.48 5.53 -6.50
CA ASN A 65 55.08 5.11 -6.59
C ASN A 65 54.85 3.74 -5.98
N GLY A 66 53.71 3.57 -5.32
CA GLY A 66 53.38 2.30 -4.68
C GLY A 66 51.86 2.07 -4.61
N GLU A 67 51.49 0.82 -4.57
CA GLU A 67 50.13 0.36 -4.44
C GLU A 67 50.07 -0.76 -3.38
N TRP A 68 49.06 -0.74 -2.56
CA TRP A 68 48.80 -1.77 -1.55
C TRP A 68 47.32 -2.14 -1.51
N ILE A 69 47.06 -3.44 -1.51
CA ILE A 69 45.75 -4.05 -1.28
C ILE A 69 45.97 -5.44 -0.72
N SER A 70 45.14 -5.90 0.22
CA SER A 70 45.22 -7.27 0.68
C SER A 70 44.81 -8.27 -0.44
N ALA A 71 45.41 -9.46 -0.45
CA ALA A 71 45.07 -10.49 -1.43
C ALA A 71 43.60 -10.90 -1.36
N ASP A 72 43.03 -10.99 -0.15
CA ASP A 72 41.65 -11.37 0.09
C ASP A 72 40.70 -10.29 -0.44
N THR A 73 40.97 -9.02 -0.16
CA THR A 73 40.21 -7.88 -0.63
C THR A 73 40.22 -7.78 -2.16
N ALA A 74 41.40 -7.96 -2.77
CA ALA A 74 41.54 -7.96 -4.22
C ALA A 74 40.79 -9.13 -4.88
N ALA A 75 40.78 -10.30 -4.24
CA ALA A 75 40.07 -11.47 -4.75
C ALA A 75 38.53 -11.29 -4.71
N ILE A 76 38.02 -10.64 -3.67
CA ILE A 76 36.55 -10.48 -3.46
C ILE A 76 36.01 -9.29 -4.24
N TYR A 77 36.67 -8.12 -4.15
CA TYR A 77 36.11 -6.84 -4.64
C TYR A 77 36.81 -6.30 -5.90
N GLY A 78 37.87 -6.94 -6.35
CA GLY A 78 38.76 -6.46 -7.41
C GLY A 78 39.57 -5.26 -6.96
N ARG A 79 40.10 -4.52 -7.94
CA ARG A 79 40.89 -3.30 -7.72
C ARG A 79 40.16 -2.07 -8.25
N PRO A 80 40.25 -0.92 -7.57
CA PRO A 80 39.64 0.32 -8.09
C PRO A 80 40.36 0.79 -9.37
N GLN A 81 39.59 1.12 -10.41
CA GLN A 81 40.09 1.63 -11.66
C GLN A 81 40.46 3.12 -11.53
N ILE A 82 41.69 3.38 -11.09
CA ILE A 82 42.23 4.73 -10.90
C ILE A 82 43.17 5.05 -12.06
N LYS A 83 42.74 5.90 -12.99
CA LYS A 83 43.53 6.32 -14.17
C LYS A 83 44.73 7.22 -13.83
N GLY A 84 44.77 7.77 -12.62
CA GLY A 84 45.78 8.68 -12.09
C GLY A 84 45.19 9.53 -10.98
N LEU A 85 46.03 10.02 -10.07
CA LEU A 85 45.58 10.89 -8.99
C LEU A 85 45.58 12.34 -9.46
N ASP A 86 44.42 13.01 -9.41
CA ASP A 86 44.29 14.42 -9.76
C ASP A 86 44.86 15.30 -8.65
N TYR A 87 46.16 15.57 -8.77
CA TYR A 87 46.90 16.41 -7.83
C TYR A 87 46.35 17.85 -7.75
N GLN A 88 45.96 18.44 -8.88
CA GLN A 88 45.43 19.82 -8.91
C GLN A 88 44.10 19.91 -8.16
N ARG A 89 43.25 18.93 -8.35
CA ARG A 89 41.98 18.86 -7.65
C ARG A 89 42.19 18.62 -6.15
N ALA A 90 43.12 17.74 -5.78
CA ALA A 90 43.47 17.49 -4.39
C ALA A 90 44.04 18.74 -3.72
N LEU A 91 44.88 19.52 -4.43
CA LEU A 91 45.45 20.78 -3.94
C LEU A 91 44.34 21.83 -3.66
N ALA A 92 43.46 22.04 -4.61
CA ALA A 92 42.38 23.01 -4.49
C ALA A 92 41.40 22.70 -3.32
N HIS A 93 41.19 21.40 -2.99
CA HIS A 93 40.38 20.98 -1.86
C HIS A 93 41.14 21.06 -0.54
N THR A 94 42.45 20.73 -0.52
CA THR A 94 43.28 20.81 0.68
C THR A 94 43.38 22.25 1.19
N GLU A 95 43.48 23.24 0.30
CA GLU A 95 43.49 24.66 0.66
C GLU A 95 42.20 25.13 1.30
N LYS A 96 41.07 24.45 1.03
CA LYS A 96 39.75 24.71 1.65
C LYS A 96 39.51 23.88 2.93
N GLY A 97 40.47 23.03 3.33
CA GLY A 97 40.33 22.12 4.46
C GLY A 97 39.37 20.95 4.20
N ASP A 98 39.03 20.69 2.95
CA ASP A 98 38.22 19.56 2.51
C ASP A 98 39.05 18.58 1.66
N TYR A 99 38.59 17.33 1.56
CA TYR A 99 39.26 16.31 0.74
C TYR A 99 38.25 15.73 -0.26
N PRO A 100 38.63 15.63 -1.56
CA PRO A 100 37.73 15.12 -2.57
C PRO A 100 37.48 13.64 -2.35
N ILE A 101 36.21 13.29 -2.14
CA ILE A 101 35.73 11.90 -2.05
C ILE A 101 34.97 11.59 -3.33
N THR A 102 35.37 10.51 -4.00
CA THR A 102 34.76 10.08 -5.27
C THR A 102 34.45 8.59 -5.25
N THR A 103 33.48 8.18 -6.07
CA THR A 103 33.21 6.76 -6.30
C THR A 103 33.86 6.35 -7.62
N VAL A 104 34.59 5.24 -7.60
CA VAL A 104 35.27 4.66 -8.78
C VAL A 104 34.81 3.21 -8.96
N ASN A 105 34.80 2.75 -10.21
CA ASN A 105 34.46 1.37 -10.51
C ASN A 105 35.63 0.43 -10.17
N SER A 106 35.34 -0.81 -9.89
CA SER A 106 36.30 -1.90 -9.80
C SER A 106 36.67 -2.43 -11.21
N ASP A 107 37.79 -3.13 -11.31
CA ASP A 107 38.12 -4.00 -12.45
C ASP A 107 37.23 -5.24 -12.51
N GLN A 108 36.56 -5.61 -11.39
CA GLN A 108 35.53 -6.63 -11.35
C GLN A 108 34.15 -6.00 -11.54
N PRO A 109 33.32 -6.50 -12.46
CA PRO A 109 31.97 -5.99 -12.69
C PRO A 109 31.09 -6.08 -11.43
N GLY A 110 30.29 -5.03 -11.21
CA GLY A 110 29.33 -4.97 -10.09
C GLY A 110 29.90 -4.44 -8.78
N HIS A 111 31.22 -4.23 -8.70
CA HIS A 111 31.86 -3.67 -7.52
C HIS A 111 32.27 -2.20 -7.75
N GLN A 112 32.14 -1.41 -6.69
CA GLN A 112 32.51 0.00 -6.66
C GLN A 112 33.33 0.28 -5.40
N TRP A 113 34.16 1.31 -5.50
CA TRP A 113 35.01 1.77 -4.42
C TRP A 113 34.76 3.23 -4.10
N ARG A 114 34.72 3.58 -2.83
CA ARG A 114 34.69 4.95 -2.36
C ARG A 114 36.09 5.39 -2.02
N MET A 115 36.57 6.47 -2.65
CA MET A 115 37.96 6.89 -2.62
C MET A 115 38.10 8.32 -2.13
N ILE A 116 39.06 8.56 -1.25
CA ILE A 116 39.52 9.88 -0.82
C ILE A 116 40.94 10.10 -1.33
N THR A 117 41.25 11.31 -1.80
CA THR A 117 42.58 11.68 -2.27
C THR A 117 43.18 12.75 -1.38
N LEU A 118 44.40 12.55 -0.93
CA LEU A 118 45.18 13.43 -0.07
C LEU A 118 46.51 13.80 -0.71
N LEU A 119 47.07 14.93 -0.30
CA LEU A 119 48.41 15.33 -0.70
C LEU A 119 49.46 14.78 0.25
N ILE A 120 50.58 14.31 -0.32
CA ILE A 120 51.75 13.86 0.44
C ILE A 120 52.65 15.06 0.66
N LYS A 121 52.90 15.41 1.94
CA LYS A 121 53.82 16.48 2.32
C LYS A 121 55.11 15.92 2.85
N ASP A 122 56.22 16.44 2.35
CA ASP A 122 57.55 16.12 2.92
C ASP A 122 57.71 16.82 4.29
N GLN A 123 58.09 16.05 5.31
CA GLN A 123 58.17 16.54 6.66
C GLN A 123 59.35 17.50 6.87
N ASN A 124 60.44 17.39 6.05
CA ASN A 124 61.62 18.22 6.20
C ASN A 124 61.50 19.54 5.45
N THR A 125 60.96 19.49 4.22
CA THR A 125 60.84 20.67 3.36
C THR A 125 59.51 21.40 3.44
N GLY A 126 58.49 20.72 3.98
CA GLY A 126 57.14 21.24 3.99
C GLY A 126 56.44 21.34 2.65
N GLN A 127 57.10 20.85 1.57
CA GLN A 127 56.53 20.88 0.21
C GLN A 127 55.70 19.64 -0.09
N TYR A 128 54.73 19.77 -1.01
CA TYR A 128 53.99 18.61 -1.51
C TYR A 128 54.87 17.83 -2.52
N THR A 129 54.93 16.51 -2.33
CA THR A 129 55.75 15.60 -3.12
C THR A 129 54.94 14.61 -3.96
N GLY A 130 53.64 14.58 -3.76
CA GLY A 130 52.73 13.67 -4.48
C GLY A 130 51.35 13.65 -3.94
N ALA A 131 50.55 12.65 -4.30
CA ALA A 131 49.21 12.40 -3.80
C ALA A 131 49.04 10.93 -3.42
N VAL A 132 48.15 10.66 -2.45
CA VAL A 132 47.77 9.31 -2.05
C VAL A 132 46.25 9.16 -2.12
N ALA A 133 45.79 8.08 -2.69
CA ALA A 133 44.39 7.67 -2.65
C ALA A 133 44.20 6.54 -1.65
N LEU A 134 43.18 6.68 -0.85
CA LEU A 134 42.68 5.65 0.05
C LEU A 134 41.28 5.28 -0.38
N ALA A 135 41.00 3.98 -0.59
CA ALA A 135 39.67 3.55 -0.99
C ALA A 135 39.14 2.39 -0.16
N LEU A 136 37.82 2.36 -0.02
CA LEU A 136 37.05 1.28 0.61
C LEU A 136 36.04 0.71 -0.38
N PRO A 137 35.80 -0.61 -0.40
CA PRO A 137 34.78 -1.22 -1.24
C PRO A 137 33.38 -0.84 -0.75
N LEU A 138 32.47 -0.59 -1.69
CA LEU A 138 31.07 -0.27 -1.41
C LEU A 138 30.16 -1.50 -1.41
N SER A 139 30.69 -2.66 -1.72
CA SER A 139 29.89 -3.88 -1.94
C SER A 139 29.07 -4.27 -0.73
N ASP A 140 29.62 -4.17 0.48
CA ASP A 140 28.93 -4.53 1.72
C ASP A 140 27.75 -3.57 1.99
N VAL A 141 27.92 -2.28 1.65
CA VAL A 141 26.85 -1.29 1.74
C VAL A 141 25.77 -1.56 0.72
N MET A 142 26.17 -1.80 -0.53
CA MET A 142 25.23 -2.10 -1.63
C MET A 142 24.43 -3.37 -1.34
N GLU A 143 25.07 -4.43 -0.88
CA GLU A 143 24.40 -5.68 -0.51
C GLU A 143 23.40 -5.47 0.64
N THR A 144 23.79 -4.73 1.68
CA THR A 144 22.91 -4.42 2.80
C THR A 144 21.68 -3.59 2.36
N VAL A 145 21.89 -2.60 1.50
CA VAL A 145 20.81 -1.77 0.96
C VAL A 145 19.86 -2.60 0.08
N GLU A 146 20.41 -3.44 -0.81
CA GLU A 146 19.60 -4.31 -1.68
C GLU A 146 18.79 -5.35 -0.89
N ARG A 147 19.40 -5.98 0.11
CA ARG A 147 18.68 -6.90 1.02
C ARG A 147 17.56 -6.18 1.77
N THR A 148 17.85 -5.01 2.32
CA THR A 148 16.84 -4.20 3.03
C THR A 148 15.71 -3.80 2.10
N ARG A 149 16.03 -3.37 0.87
CA ARG A 149 15.05 -3.01 -0.15
C ARG A 149 14.13 -4.17 -0.50
N LEU A 150 14.69 -5.38 -0.65
CA LEU A 150 13.90 -6.58 -0.93
C LEU A 150 12.96 -6.91 0.23
N VAL A 151 13.45 -6.89 1.48
CA VAL A 151 12.63 -7.15 2.66
C VAL A 151 11.48 -6.14 2.78
N VAL A 152 11.78 -4.86 2.59
CA VAL A 152 10.77 -3.78 2.63
C VAL A 152 9.75 -3.96 1.50
N ALA A 153 10.19 -4.29 0.28
CA ALA A 153 9.27 -4.53 -0.83
C ALA A 153 8.34 -5.73 -0.58
N LEU A 154 8.87 -6.82 -0.02
CA LEU A 154 8.05 -7.98 0.36
C LEU A 154 7.04 -7.64 1.47
N ALA A 155 7.46 -6.84 2.45
CA ALA A 155 6.57 -6.36 3.51
C ALA A 155 5.44 -5.47 2.93
N ASP A 156 5.76 -4.55 2.03
CA ASP A 156 4.79 -3.68 1.34
C ASP A 156 3.75 -4.50 0.57
N VAL A 157 4.20 -5.47 -0.23
CA VAL A 157 3.31 -6.37 -0.98
C VAL A 157 2.41 -7.17 -0.03
N SER A 158 2.96 -7.68 1.07
CA SER A 158 2.20 -8.45 2.06
C SER A 158 1.11 -7.60 2.72
N ILE A 159 1.42 -6.39 3.16
CA ILE A 159 0.47 -5.46 3.78
C ILE A 159 -0.65 -5.08 2.80
N ILE A 160 -0.29 -4.77 1.56
CA ILE A 160 -1.28 -4.42 0.52
C ILE A 160 -2.19 -5.61 0.23
N SER A 161 -1.65 -6.82 0.13
CA SER A 161 -2.42 -8.03 -0.14
C SER A 161 -3.41 -8.34 0.99
N VAL A 162 -2.93 -8.31 2.24
CA VAL A 162 -3.79 -8.51 3.42
C VAL A 162 -4.88 -7.43 3.49
N GLY A 163 -4.51 -6.17 3.26
CA GLY A 163 -5.46 -5.05 3.22
C GLY A 163 -6.53 -5.21 2.14
N ALA A 164 -6.14 -5.63 0.93
CA ALA A 164 -7.06 -5.87 -0.17
C ALA A 164 -8.05 -7.02 0.13
N VAL A 165 -7.55 -8.14 0.68
CA VAL A 165 -8.39 -9.26 1.11
C VAL A 165 -9.38 -8.82 2.19
N PHE A 166 -8.90 -8.08 3.18
CA PHE A 166 -9.74 -7.60 4.27
C PHE A 166 -10.80 -6.60 3.78
N ALA A 167 -10.42 -5.66 2.92
CA ALA A 167 -11.36 -4.72 2.31
C ALA A 167 -12.43 -5.44 1.48
N THR A 168 -12.03 -6.41 0.66
CA THR A 168 -12.95 -7.24 -0.13
C THR A 168 -13.92 -8.02 0.77
N TYR A 169 -13.43 -8.60 1.86
CA TYR A 169 -14.25 -9.28 2.84
C TYR A 169 -15.30 -8.34 3.48
N LEU A 170 -14.88 -7.14 3.92
CA LEU A 170 -15.79 -6.14 4.50
C LEU A 170 -16.88 -5.70 3.51
N VAL A 171 -16.49 -5.42 2.26
CA VAL A 171 -17.42 -5.06 1.20
C VAL A 171 -18.44 -6.17 0.97
N HIS A 172 -18.00 -7.41 0.79
CA HIS A 172 -18.90 -8.54 0.58
C HIS A 172 -19.84 -8.77 1.76
N ARG A 173 -19.35 -8.63 2.98
CA ARG A 173 -20.15 -8.73 4.21
C ARG A 173 -21.23 -7.63 4.26
N SER A 174 -20.87 -6.39 3.96
CA SER A 174 -21.79 -5.25 3.96
C SER A 174 -22.90 -5.41 2.92
N PHE A 175 -22.56 -5.84 1.71
CA PHE A 175 -23.54 -6.04 0.63
C PHE A 175 -24.43 -7.27 0.81
N ARG A 176 -24.08 -8.19 1.72
CA ARG A 176 -24.95 -9.34 2.03
C ARG A 176 -26.29 -8.91 2.59
N SER A 177 -26.32 -7.94 3.50
CA SER A 177 -27.54 -7.40 4.10
C SER A 177 -28.43 -6.72 3.06
N LEU A 178 -27.86 -6.00 2.11
CA LEU A 178 -28.60 -5.35 1.02
C LEU A 178 -29.23 -6.37 0.08
N ARG A 179 -28.53 -7.45 -0.27
CA ARG A 179 -29.09 -8.56 -1.09
C ARG A 179 -30.26 -9.26 -0.40
N GLN A 180 -30.24 -9.37 0.92
CA GLN A 180 -31.37 -9.91 1.68
C GLN A 180 -32.61 -9.00 1.55
N ILE A 181 -32.44 -7.69 1.64
CA ILE A 181 -33.53 -6.72 1.43
C ILE A 181 -34.10 -6.85 0.02
N GLU A 182 -33.26 -6.90 -1.00
CA GLU A 182 -33.65 -7.08 -2.40
C GLU A 182 -34.46 -8.38 -2.60
N GLY A 183 -33.99 -9.50 -2.04
CA GLY A 183 -34.67 -10.78 -2.13
C GLY A 183 -36.06 -10.77 -1.47
N VAL A 184 -36.22 -10.09 -0.32
CA VAL A 184 -37.53 -9.93 0.33
C VAL A 184 -38.43 -9.00 -0.48
N ALA A 185 -37.91 -7.89 -1.00
CA ALA A 185 -38.67 -6.99 -1.87
C ALA A 185 -39.18 -7.71 -3.14
N GLY A 186 -38.36 -8.60 -3.72
CA GLY A 186 -38.78 -9.45 -4.84
C GLY A 186 -39.93 -10.38 -4.47
N ARG A 187 -39.91 -11.04 -3.31
CA ARG A 187 -41.03 -11.91 -2.84
C ARG A 187 -42.31 -11.13 -2.64
N ILE A 188 -42.21 -9.93 -2.07
CA ILE A 188 -43.37 -9.06 -1.87
C ILE A 188 -43.98 -8.65 -3.20
N ALA A 189 -43.15 -8.31 -4.18
CA ALA A 189 -43.63 -7.98 -5.55
C ALA A 189 -44.37 -9.14 -6.24
N HIS A 190 -44.08 -10.39 -5.83
CA HIS A 190 -44.77 -11.58 -6.30
C HIS A 190 -45.96 -11.98 -5.43
N GLY A 191 -46.36 -11.15 -4.47
CA GLY A 191 -47.56 -11.34 -3.66
C GLY A 191 -47.35 -12.00 -2.29
N ASP A 192 -46.13 -12.35 -1.91
CA ASP A 192 -45.82 -12.88 -0.56
C ASP A 192 -45.66 -11.73 0.44
N LEU A 193 -46.81 -11.22 0.94
CA LEU A 193 -46.85 -10.14 1.93
C LEU A 193 -46.41 -10.57 3.33
N SER A 194 -46.24 -11.89 3.57
CA SER A 194 -45.76 -12.45 4.84
C SER A 194 -44.24 -12.43 4.93
N ALA A 195 -43.55 -12.21 3.84
CA ALA A 195 -42.08 -12.14 3.80
C ALA A 195 -41.54 -11.08 4.76
N ARG A 196 -40.50 -11.40 5.51
CA ARG A 196 -39.82 -10.48 6.43
C ARG A 196 -38.32 -10.54 6.22
N ILE A 197 -37.67 -9.38 6.46
CA ILE A 197 -36.21 -9.27 6.46
C ILE A 197 -35.69 -9.79 7.79
N LEU A 198 -34.74 -10.75 7.75
CA LEU A 198 -34.05 -11.19 8.94
C LEU A 198 -33.14 -10.04 9.43
N VAL A 199 -33.43 -9.49 10.59
CA VAL A 199 -32.63 -8.41 11.19
C VAL A 199 -31.39 -9.01 11.79
N THR A 200 -30.28 -8.94 11.05
CA THR A 200 -28.97 -9.45 11.46
C THR A 200 -28.05 -8.34 11.96
N GLU A 201 -28.36 -7.09 11.62
CA GLU A 201 -27.51 -5.95 11.93
C GLU A 201 -27.92 -5.26 13.25
N PRO A 202 -26.95 -4.72 14.02
CA PRO A 202 -27.22 -3.98 15.24
C PRO A 202 -28.15 -2.79 15.03
N ARG A 203 -28.84 -2.35 16.09
CA ARG A 203 -29.73 -1.18 16.03
C ARG A 203 -29.03 0.13 15.72
N THR A 204 -27.73 0.18 15.95
CA THR A 204 -26.89 1.36 15.76
C THR A 204 -26.41 1.58 14.32
N THR A 205 -26.65 0.61 13.43
CA THR A 205 -26.25 0.73 12.01
C THR A 205 -27.42 1.22 11.16
N GLU A 206 -27.11 1.96 10.10
CA GLU A 206 -28.07 2.47 9.10
C GLU A 206 -28.84 1.30 8.46
N VAL A 207 -28.13 0.21 8.14
CA VAL A 207 -28.72 -0.98 7.53
C VAL A 207 -29.68 -1.67 8.51
N GLY A 208 -29.31 -1.81 9.77
CA GLY A 208 -30.18 -2.39 10.81
C GLY A 208 -31.42 -1.52 11.06
N SER A 209 -31.31 -0.21 10.98
CA SER A 209 -32.43 0.73 11.05
C SER A 209 -33.37 0.56 9.85
N LEU A 210 -32.81 0.49 8.64
CA LEU A 210 -33.56 0.25 7.41
C LEU A 210 -34.31 -1.09 7.43
N GLN A 211 -33.67 -2.18 7.84
CA GLN A 211 -34.32 -3.49 7.96
C GLN A 211 -35.57 -3.46 8.86
N ARG A 212 -35.48 -2.77 10.01
CA ARG A 212 -36.60 -2.62 10.93
C ARG A 212 -37.72 -1.74 10.37
N ALA A 213 -37.36 -0.63 9.74
CA ALA A 213 -38.31 0.27 9.12
C ALA A 213 -39.13 -0.43 8.03
N ILE A 214 -38.46 -1.22 7.19
CA ILE A 214 -39.12 -2.00 6.14
C ILE A 214 -40.04 -3.07 6.78
N ASN A 215 -39.58 -3.80 7.79
CA ASN A 215 -40.42 -4.78 8.46
C ASN A 215 -41.66 -4.15 9.13
N ALA A 216 -41.54 -2.95 9.70
CA ALA A 216 -42.68 -2.21 10.25
C ALA A 216 -43.67 -1.78 9.16
N MET A 217 -43.18 -1.28 8.02
CA MET A 217 -44.00 -0.97 6.86
C MET A 217 -44.72 -2.20 6.32
N LEU A 218 -44.06 -3.35 6.25
CA LEU A 218 -44.65 -4.61 5.79
C LEU A 218 -45.78 -5.08 6.73
N ALA A 219 -45.59 -4.99 8.05
CA ALA A 219 -46.60 -5.34 9.04
C ALA A 219 -47.87 -4.41 8.88
N GLN A 220 -47.65 -3.13 8.67
CA GLN A 220 -48.73 -2.19 8.44
C GLN A 220 -49.52 -2.49 7.14
N ASN A 221 -48.78 -2.81 6.06
CA ASN A 221 -49.40 -3.19 4.79
C ASN A 221 -50.24 -4.46 4.91
N GLU A 222 -49.69 -5.51 5.56
CA GLU A 222 -50.40 -6.76 5.77
C GLU A 222 -51.74 -6.52 6.52
N THR A 223 -51.71 -5.72 7.59
CA THR A 223 -52.91 -5.35 8.35
C THR A 223 -53.93 -4.61 7.48
N SER A 224 -53.44 -3.70 6.64
CA SER A 224 -54.31 -2.91 5.74
C SER A 224 -54.95 -3.79 4.67
N PHE A 225 -54.20 -4.72 4.08
CA PHE A 225 -54.72 -5.71 3.10
C PHE A 225 -55.75 -6.64 3.74
N ALA A 226 -55.50 -7.15 4.94
CA ALA A 226 -56.45 -7.98 5.67
C ALA A 226 -57.79 -7.21 5.94
N ALA A 227 -57.69 -5.96 6.37
CA ALA A 227 -58.86 -5.11 6.56
C ALA A 227 -59.63 -4.88 5.24
N GLN A 228 -58.94 -4.71 4.13
CA GLN A 228 -59.54 -4.51 2.81
C GLN A 228 -60.28 -5.77 2.34
N VAL A 229 -59.70 -6.98 2.52
CA VAL A 229 -60.35 -8.26 2.21
C VAL A 229 -61.65 -8.42 3.01
N VAL A 230 -61.61 -8.17 4.34
CA VAL A 230 -62.81 -8.22 5.17
C VAL A 230 -63.89 -7.23 4.72
N ALA A 231 -63.49 -6.01 4.35
CA ALA A 231 -64.41 -5.01 3.82
C ALA A 231 -65.07 -5.45 2.51
N GLN A 232 -64.25 -6.03 1.60
CA GLN A 232 -64.73 -6.56 0.32
C GLN A 232 -65.73 -7.73 0.53
N GLU A 233 -65.47 -8.64 1.43
CA GLU A 233 -66.39 -9.73 1.75
C GLU A 233 -67.72 -9.21 2.33
N ARG A 234 -67.69 -8.21 3.21
CA ARG A 234 -68.89 -7.54 3.75
C ARG A 234 -69.68 -6.88 2.66
N MET A 235 -69.03 -6.19 1.74
CA MET A 235 -69.68 -5.53 0.59
C MET A 235 -70.34 -6.55 -0.36
N THR A 236 -69.64 -7.67 -0.66
CA THR A 236 -70.18 -8.75 -1.49
C THR A 236 -71.43 -9.36 -0.85
N ARG A 237 -71.37 -9.63 0.46
CA ARG A 237 -72.49 -10.16 1.22
C ARG A 237 -73.67 -9.17 1.23
N PHE A 238 -73.41 -7.90 1.50
CA PHE A 238 -74.42 -6.82 1.44
C PHE A 238 -75.10 -6.76 0.08
N VAL A 239 -74.35 -6.75 -1.02
CA VAL A 239 -74.91 -6.73 -2.40
C VAL A 239 -75.75 -7.97 -2.67
N SER A 240 -75.31 -9.15 -2.21
CA SER A 240 -76.10 -10.40 -2.34
C SER A 240 -77.42 -10.31 -1.59
N ASP A 241 -77.40 -9.93 -0.30
CA ASP A 241 -78.56 -9.81 0.54
C ASP A 241 -79.55 -8.78 0.00
N ALA A 242 -79.04 -7.59 -0.38
CA ALA A 242 -79.87 -6.55 -1.00
C ALA A 242 -80.51 -7.03 -2.30
N SER A 243 -79.78 -7.80 -3.11
CA SER A 243 -80.34 -8.39 -4.36
C SER A 243 -81.51 -9.34 -4.11
N HIS A 244 -81.37 -10.20 -3.04
CA HIS A 244 -82.43 -11.10 -2.62
C HIS A 244 -83.62 -10.37 -2.07
N GLU A 245 -83.44 -9.37 -1.23
CA GLU A 245 -84.50 -8.56 -0.62
C GLU A 245 -85.24 -7.71 -1.67
N LEU A 246 -84.54 -7.27 -2.71
CA LEU A 246 -85.19 -6.51 -3.86
C LEU A 246 -85.92 -7.45 -4.83
N ARG A 247 -85.51 -8.65 -5.01
CA ARG A 247 -86.12 -9.63 -5.92
C ARG A 247 -87.54 -9.94 -5.52
N THR A 248 -87.83 -10.09 -4.24
CA THR A 248 -89.15 -10.45 -3.69
C THR A 248 -90.22 -9.36 -4.00
N PRO A 249 -90.00 -8.11 -3.68
CA PRO A 249 -91.03 -7.06 -3.98
C PRO A 249 -91.10 -6.84 -5.50
N LEU A 250 -89.99 -6.89 -6.25
CA LEU A 250 -90.07 -6.76 -7.72
C LEU A 250 -90.88 -7.93 -8.38
N ALA A 251 -90.73 -9.15 -7.87
CA ALA A 251 -91.54 -10.29 -8.32
C ALA A 251 -93.00 -10.10 -8.01
N ALA A 252 -93.36 -9.55 -6.82
CA ALA A 252 -94.73 -9.19 -6.42
C ALA A 252 -95.30 -8.08 -7.36
N ILE A 253 -94.52 -7.03 -7.57
CA ILE A 253 -94.95 -5.92 -8.49
C ILE A 253 -95.18 -6.46 -9.90
N ARG A 254 -94.28 -7.29 -10.39
CA ARG A 254 -94.43 -7.95 -11.71
C ARG A 254 -95.68 -8.83 -11.75
N GLY A 255 -95.88 -9.64 -10.74
CA GLY A 255 -97.07 -10.53 -10.63
C GLY A 255 -98.35 -9.74 -10.61
N TYR A 256 -98.41 -8.63 -9.82
CA TYR A 256 -99.59 -7.71 -9.82
C TYR A 256 -99.77 -7.04 -11.21
N GLY A 257 -98.71 -6.62 -11.87
CA GLY A 257 -98.79 -6.02 -13.20
C GLY A 257 -99.25 -7.02 -14.25
N GLU A 258 -98.88 -8.28 -14.17
CA GLU A 258 -99.42 -9.36 -15.05
C GLU A 258 -100.85 -9.71 -14.78
N LEU A 259 -101.26 -9.79 -13.51
CA LEU A 259 -102.65 -9.94 -13.11
C LEU A 259 -103.52 -8.79 -13.62
N TYR A 260 -103.10 -7.58 -13.51
CA TYR A 260 -103.79 -6.38 -14.05
C TYR A 260 -103.94 -6.47 -15.58
N ARG A 261 -102.89 -6.87 -16.30
CA ARG A 261 -102.90 -6.98 -17.75
C ARG A 261 -103.79 -8.13 -18.26
N MET A 262 -103.99 -9.19 -17.48
CA MET A 262 -104.94 -10.29 -17.78
C MET A 262 -106.39 -9.98 -17.35
N GLY A 263 -106.71 -8.83 -16.85
CA GLY A 263 -108.05 -8.45 -16.44
C GLY A 263 -108.53 -9.10 -15.14
N GLY A 264 -107.61 -9.72 -14.32
CA GLY A 264 -107.98 -10.41 -13.09
C GLY A 264 -108.18 -9.51 -11.87
N VAL A 265 -108.07 -8.21 -12.02
CA VAL A 265 -108.31 -7.25 -10.92
C VAL A 265 -109.57 -6.46 -11.32
N PRO A 266 -110.66 -6.59 -10.57
CA PRO A 266 -111.85 -5.80 -10.87
C PRO A 266 -111.56 -4.34 -10.72
N ALA A 267 -111.89 -3.53 -11.78
CA ALA A 267 -111.82 -2.07 -11.73
C ALA A 267 -112.77 -1.61 -10.65
N ASN A 268 -112.26 -1.13 -9.55
CA ASN A 268 -113.10 -0.52 -8.49
C ASN A 268 -113.75 0.74 -9.06
N LYS A 269 -115.05 0.70 -9.34
CA LYS A 269 -115.85 1.84 -9.69
C LYS A 269 -116.13 2.63 -8.38
N THR A 270 -115.55 3.75 -8.24
CA THR A 270 -116.09 4.90 -7.60
C THR A 270 -115.64 6.10 -8.30
#